data_3c5c964d7477dfbef621a4e6e5f21aad
#
_entry.id   3c5c964d7477dfbef621a4e6e5f21aad
#
_cell.length_a   1.000
_cell.length_b   1.000
_cell.length_c   1.000
_cell.angle_alpha   90.00
_cell.angle_beta   90.00
_cell.angle_gamma   90.00
#
_symmetry.space_group_name_H-M   'P 1'
#
loop_
_entity.id
_entity.type
_entity.pdbx_description
1 polymer ?
#
loop_
_entity_poly.entity_id
_entity_poly.type
_entity_poly.pdbx_seq_one_letter_code
_entity_poly.pdbx_strand_id
1 'polypeptide(L)'
;MISPLAYIHPEAKIGENVEIGPFVFIDKNVVIGDNNVIMPNVNILYGSRIGNGNRIFPGAVIGAIPQDLKFKGEETTAEVGDNNTIRENVTINRGTAAKGKTVVGNNNLLMENVHVAHDAIVGNGCIIGNSTK
;
A
#
# COMPACT_ATOMS: atom_id res chain seq x y z
N MET A 1 -16.10 6.21 -6.87
CA MET A 1 -16.73 5.16 -7.66
C MET A 1 -15.86 3.91 -7.71
N ILE A 2 -16.45 2.75 -7.57
CA ILE A 2 -15.72 1.49 -7.58
C ILE A 2 -16.02 0.75 -8.87
N SER A 3 -14.98 0.43 -9.63
CA SER A 3 -15.14 -0.28 -10.90
C SER A 3 -15.72 -1.67 -10.66
N PRO A 4 -16.68 -2.11 -11.48
CA PRO A 4 -17.18 -3.48 -11.38
C PRO A 4 -16.13 -4.52 -11.79
N LEU A 5 -15.03 -4.09 -12.41
CA LEU A 5 -13.95 -5.00 -12.79
C LEU A 5 -12.87 -5.12 -11.71
N ALA A 6 -13.05 -4.46 -10.58
CA ALA A 6 -12.14 -4.63 -9.44
C ALA A 6 -12.57 -5.83 -8.62
N TYR A 7 -11.60 -6.53 -8.03
CA TYR A 7 -11.91 -7.55 -7.03
C TYR A 7 -11.64 -6.99 -5.65
N ILE A 8 -12.65 -6.97 -4.81
CA ILE A 8 -12.52 -6.52 -3.44
C ILE A 8 -13.03 -7.64 -2.55
N HIS A 9 -12.16 -8.17 -1.70
CA HIS A 9 -12.56 -9.25 -0.79
C HIS A 9 -13.68 -8.74 0.12
N PRO A 10 -14.72 -9.55 0.37
CA PRO A 10 -15.84 -9.10 1.19
C PRO A 10 -15.47 -8.63 2.59
N GLU A 11 -14.35 -9.12 3.13
CA GLU A 11 -13.90 -8.73 4.47
C GLU A 11 -13.00 -7.51 4.49
N ALA A 12 -12.67 -6.97 3.33
CA ALA A 12 -11.92 -5.72 3.29
C ALA A 12 -12.82 -4.57 3.72
N LYS A 13 -12.22 -3.59 4.41
CA LYS A 13 -12.96 -2.42 4.88
C LYS A 13 -12.53 -1.22 4.08
N ILE A 14 -13.47 -0.65 3.34
CA ILE A 14 -13.23 0.47 2.45
C ILE A 14 -14.02 1.67 2.98
N GLY A 15 -13.34 2.79 3.15
CA GLY A 15 -13.96 4.02 3.62
C GLY A 15 -14.85 4.68 2.57
N GLU A 16 -15.18 5.93 2.82
CA GLU A 16 -16.09 6.69 1.97
C GLU A 16 -15.32 7.44 0.89
N ASN A 17 -16.00 7.65 -0.23
CA ASN A 17 -15.48 8.45 -1.33
C ASN A 17 -14.15 7.93 -1.84
N VAL A 18 -14.04 6.61 -1.96
CA VAL A 18 -12.85 5.96 -2.49
C VAL A 18 -13.10 5.62 -3.94
N GLU A 19 -12.15 6.00 -4.81
CA GLU A 19 -12.21 5.63 -6.21
C GLU A 19 -11.32 4.43 -6.45
N ILE A 20 -11.87 3.39 -7.05
CA ILE A 20 -11.14 2.15 -7.31
C ILE A 20 -11.32 1.79 -8.78
N GLY A 21 -10.20 1.77 -9.50
CA GLY A 21 -10.20 1.49 -10.93
C GLY A 21 -10.33 0.01 -11.24
N PRO A 22 -10.41 -0.31 -12.55
CA PRO A 22 -10.53 -1.70 -12.98
C PRO A 22 -9.24 -2.48 -12.67
N PHE A 23 -9.41 -3.79 -12.46
CA PHE A 23 -8.31 -4.72 -12.26
C PHE A 23 -7.49 -4.42 -11.00
N VAL A 24 -8.09 -3.69 -10.05
CA VAL A 24 -7.54 -3.56 -8.70
C VAL A 24 -7.87 -4.84 -7.95
N PHE A 25 -6.91 -5.32 -7.16
CA PHE A 25 -7.12 -6.46 -6.28
C PHE A 25 -6.94 -6.02 -4.83
N ILE A 26 -7.96 -6.24 -4.01
CA ILE A 26 -7.91 -5.90 -2.58
C ILE A 26 -8.23 -7.15 -1.79
N ASP A 27 -7.28 -7.60 -0.99
CA ASP A 27 -7.37 -8.84 -0.23
C ASP A 27 -8.15 -8.65 1.07
N LYS A 28 -8.37 -9.75 1.76
CA LYS A 28 -8.94 -9.71 3.11
C LYS A 28 -7.92 -9.08 4.07
N ASN A 29 -8.39 -8.70 5.24
CA ASN A 29 -7.57 -8.06 6.27
C ASN A 29 -6.89 -6.79 5.75
N VAL A 30 -7.62 -6.04 4.92
CA VAL A 30 -7.19 -4.75 4.40
C VAL A 30 -8.15 -3.69 4.91
N VAL A 31 -7.61 -2.57 5.36
CA VAL A 31 -8.40 -1.42 5.78
C VAL A 31 -7.94 -0.20 4.99
N ILE A 32 -8.87 0.44 4.33
CA ILE A 32 -8.62 1.62 3.50
C ILE A 32 -9.53 2.73 4.00
N GLY A 33 -8.94 3.88 4.31
CA GLY A 33 -9.71 5.02 4.79
C GLY A 33 -10.45 5.74 3.69
N ASP A 34 -10.71 7.03 3.91
CA ASP A 34 -11.57 7.84 3.06
C ASP A 34 -10.79 8.59 2.00
N ASN A 35 -11.47 8.96 0.92
CA ASN A 35 -10.97 9.90 -0.08
C ASN A 35 -9.69 9.41 -0.80
N ASN A 36 -9.51 8.12 -0.89
CA ASN A 36 -8.36 7.57 -1.61
C ASN A 36 -8.70 7.36 -3.08
N VAL A 37 -7.70 7.51 -3.94
CA VAL A 37 -7.81 7.20 -5.35
C VAL A 37 -6.88 6.04 -5.65
N ILE A 38 -7.45 4.91 -6.02
CA ILE A 38 -6.70 3.69 -6.32
C ILE A 38 -6.88 3.42 -7.81
N MET A 39 -5.82 3.61 -8.56
CA MET A 39 -5.86 3.57 -10.01
C MET A 39 -5.84 2.13 -10.51
N PRO A 40 -6.04 1.90 -11.82
CA PRO A 40 -6.11 0.52 -12.33
C PRO A 40 -4.85 -0.29 -12.02
N ASN A 41 -5.03 -1.59 -11.89
CA ASN A 41 -3.91 -2.54 -11.74
C ASN A 41 -3.07 -2.35 -10.48
N VAL A 42 -3.69 -1.87 -9.40
CA VAL A 42 -3.05 -1.79 -8.09
C VAL A 42 -3.42 -3.03 -7.29
N ASN A 43 -2.46 -3.58 -6.57
CA ASN A 43 -2.69 -4.71 -5.67
C ASN A 43 -2.49 -4.29 -4.23
N ILE A 44 -3.51 -4.47 -3.41
CA ILE A 44 -3.44 -4.15 -1.98
C ILE A 44 -3.68 -5.45 -1.24
N LEU A 45 -2.63 -5.94 -0.59
CA LEU A 45 -2.58 -7.30 -0.11
C LEU A 45 -2.80 -7.38 1.39
N TYR A 46 -2.94 -8.60 1.86
CA TYR A 46 -3.24 -8.93 3.25
C TYR A 46 -2.34 -8.13 4.22
N GLY A 47 -2.95 -7.52 5.21
CA GLY A 47 -2.22 -6.77 6.23
C GLY A 47 -2.01 -5.29 5.92
N SER A 48 -2.55 -4.79 4.80
CA SER A 48 -2.41 -3.38 4.46
C SER A 48 -3.37 -2.51 5.26
N ARG A 49 -2.85 -1.38 5.74
CA ARG A 49 -3.62 -0.36 6.45
C ARG A 49 -3.35 0.97 5.80
N ILE A 50 -4.32 1.50 5.10
CA ILE A 50 -4.16 2.72 4.30
C ILE A 50 -5.06 3.80 4.89
N GLY A 51 -4.48 4.97 5.16
CA GLY A 51 -5.20 6.10 5.71
C GLY A 51 -6.05 6.81 4.67
N ASN A 52 -6.05 8.13 4.71
CA ASN A 52 -6.96 8.95 3.91
C ASN A 52 -6.23 9.76 2.85
N GLY A 53 -6.93 10.04 1.76
CA GLY A 53 -6.46 11.01 0.78
C GLY A 53 -5.23 10.60 -0.02
N ASN A 54 -4.93 9.32 -0.10
CA ASN A 54 -3.77 8.84 -0.85
C ASN A 54 -4.13 8.65 -2.32
N ARG A 55 -3.12 8.81 -3.17
CA ARG A 55 -3.24 8.51 -4.60
C ARG A 55 -2.26 7.41 -4.92
N ILE A 56 -2.77 6.29 -5.41
CA ILE A 56 -1.96 5.09 -5.66
C ILE A 56 -2.04 4.76 -7.14
N PHE A 57 -0.89 4.78 -7.79
CA PHE A 57 -0.78 4.71 -9.24
C PHE A 57 -0.64 3.26 -9.73
N PRO A 58 -0.92 3.04 -11.02
CA PRO A 58 -0.98 1.67 -11.55
C PRO A 58 0.30 0.86 -11.31
N GLY A 59 0.12 -0.40 -11.02
CA GLY A 59 1.22 -1.33 -10.81
C GLY A 59 1.78 -1.35 -9.41
N ALA A 60 1.35 -0.43 -8.54
CA ALA A 60 1.84 -0.43 -7.15
C ALA A 60 1.33 -1.66 -6.41
N VAL A 61 2.15 -2.19 -5.50
CA VAL A 61 1.81 -3.34 -4.68
C VAL A 61 2.08 -2.99 -3.22
N ILE A 62 1.02 -3.00 -2.41
CA ILE A 62 1.13 -2.66 -1.00
C ILE A 62 0.80 -3.92 -0.19
N GLY A 63 1.67 -4.26 0.76
CA GLY A 63 1.43 -5.37 1.66
C GLY A 63 1.99 -6.70 1.19
N ALA A 64 2.88 -6.70 0.21
CA ALA A 64 3.50 -7.95 -0.21
C ALA A 64 4.30 -8.58 0.92
N ILE A 65 4.45 -9.90 0.85
CA ILE A 65 5.22 -10.61 1.86
C ILE A 65 6.68 -10.17 1.83
N PRO A 66 7.32 -10.08 3.01
CA PRO A 66 8.72 -9.66 3.07
C PRO A 66 9.63 -10.58 2.28
N GLN A 67 10.67 -9.99 1.71
CA GLN A 67 11.71 -10.76 1.02
C GLN A 67 12.77 -11.21 2.04
N ASP A 68 12.31 -11.86 3.08
CA ASP A 68 13.15 -12.32 4.17
C ASP A 68 12.93 -13.82 4.32
N LEU A 69 13.97 -14.59 4.16
CA LEU A 69 13.88 -16.05 4.24
C LEU A 69 13.41 -16.54 5.61
N LYS A 70 13.51 -15.69 6.62
CA LYS A 70 13.04 -16.03 7.97
C LYS A 70 11.54 -15.81 8.14
N PHE A 71 10.90 -15.14 7.20
CA PHE A 71 9.47 -14.84 7.33
C PHE A 71 8.67 -16.13 7.20
N LYS A 72 7.78 -16.37 8.19
CA LYS A 72 6.99 -17.60 8.25
C LYS A 72 5.49 -17.34 8.27
N GLY A 73 5.05 -16.20 7.73
CA GLY A 73 3.64 -15.88 7.68
C GLY A 73 3.11 -15.20 8.92
N GLU A 74 3.98 -14.57 9.70
CA GLU A 74 3.55 -13.86 10.91
C GLU A 74 2.53 -12.78 10.58
N GLU A 75 1.69 -12.46 11.56
CA GLU A 75 0.69 -11.40 11.42
C GLU A 75 1.37 -10.05 11.52
N THR A 76 1.59 -9.44 10.40
CA THR A 76 2.26 -8.14 10.33
C THR A 76 1.49 -7.23 9.38
N THR A 77 1.82 -5.95 9.40
CA THR A 77 1.11 -4.96 8.59
C THR A 77 2.04 -4.14 7.72
N ALA A 78 1.46 -3.52 6.71
CA ALA A 78 2.06 -2.43 5.96
C ALA A 78 1.12 -1.25 6.15
N GLU A 79 1.62 -0.19 6.80
CA GLU A 79 0.79 0.95 7.17
C GLU A 79 1.18 2.17 6.35
N VAL A 80 0.20 2.76 5.69
CA VAL A 80 0.37 3.96 4.88
C VAL A 80 -0.54 5.02 5.49
N GLY A 81 0.02 6.16 5.83
CA GLY A 81 -0.74 7.25 6.45
C GLY A 81 -1.59 8.00 5.44
N ASP A 82 -1.59 9.34 5.55
CA ASP A 82 -2.49 10.19 4.78
C ASP A 82 -1.76 11.00 3.72
N ASN A 83 -2.48 11.28 2.64
CA ASN A 83 -2.05 12.24 1.62
C ASN A 83 -0.72 11.90 0.97
N ASN A 84 -0.46 10.63 0.77
CA ASN A 84 0.72 10.18 0.06
C ASN A 84 0.41 10.02 -1.42
N THR A 85 1.42 10.26 -2.25
CA THR A 85 1.38 9.93 -3.67
C THR A 85 2.32 8.76 -3.88
N ILE A 86 1.76 7.64 -4.28
CA ILE A 86 2.50 6.40 -4.48
C ILE A 86 2.47 6.09 -5.97
N ARG A 87 3.59 6.32 -6.64
CA ARG A 87 3.65 6.25 -8.10
C ARG A 87 3.75 4.82 -8.60
N GLU A 88 3.88 4.69 -9.90
CA GLU A 88 3.78 3.41 -10.60
C GLU A 88 4.81 2.40 -10.10
N ASN A 89 4.34 1.19 -9.90
CA ASN A 89 5.19 0.03 -9.58
C ASN A 89 5.95 0.16 -8.26
N VAL A 90 5.53 1.07 -7.40
CA VAL A 90 6.07 1.12 -6.03
C VAL A 90 5.67 -0.15 -5.30
N THR A 91 6.59 -0.70 -4.52
CA THR A 91 6.29 -1.87 -3.69
C THR A 91 6.55 -1.54 -2.23
N ILE A 92 5.60 -1.90 -1.38
CA ILE A 92 5.71 -1.71 0.07
C ILE A 92 5.44 -3.07 0.69
N ASN A 93 6.47 -3.71 1.24
CA ASN A 93 6.29 -5.00 1.88
C ASN A 93 5.75 -4.82 3.30
N ARG A 94 5.01 -5.81 3.79
CA ARG A 94 4.57 -5.74 5.18
C ARG A 94 5.73 -6.15 6.08
N GLY A 95 5.59 -5.91 7.38
CA GLY A 95 6.66 -6.12 8.33
C GLY A 95 6.97 -7.59 8.57
N THR A 96 8.07 -7.82 9.28
CA THR A 96 8.42 -9.13 9.80
C THR A 96 8.17 -9.15 11.30
N ALA A 97 8.50 -10.26 11.96
CA ALA A 97 8.40 -10.34 13.42
C ALA A 97 9.31 -9.33 14.13
N ALA A 98 10.34 -8.82 13.45
CA ALA A 98 11.28 -7.90 14.04
C ALA A 98 10.61 -6.63 14.55
N LYS A 99 9.74 -6.03 13.74
CA LYS A 99 9.00 -4.82 14.15
C LYS A 99 7.49 -4.96 13.98
N GLY A 100 7.04 -5.98 13.29
CA GLY A 100 5.62 -6.24 13.11
C GLY A 100 4.96 -5.36 12.07
N LYS A 101 5.63 -4.34 11.56
CA LYS A 101 5.03 -3.46 10.57
C LYS A 101 6.05 -2.67 9.79
N THR A 102 5.66 -2.30 8.59
CA THR A 102 6.34 -1.31 7.76
C THR A 102 5.46 -0.07 7.77
N VAL A 103 6.06 1.11 7.89
CA VAL A 103 5.29 2.35 8.02
C VAL A 103 5.71 3.36 6.98
N VAL A 104 4.74 3.91 6.27
CA VAL A 104 4.89 5.11 5.45
C VAL A 104 4.00 6.17 6.10
N GLY A 105 4.58 7.28 6.51
CA GLY A 105 3.83 8.34 7.20
C GLY A 105 2.93 9.13 6.28
N ASN A 106 2.97 10.46 6.40
CA ASN A 106 2.04 11.33 5.69
C ASN A 106 2.73 12.27 4.73
N ASN A 107 2.02 12.67 3.69
CA ASN A 107 2.47 13.70 2.75
C ASN A 107 3.78 13.35 2.04
N ASN A 108 3.95 12.10 1.70
CA ASN A 108 5.14 11.62 1.00
C ASN A 108 4.89 11.47 -0.49
N LEU A 109 5.94 11.62 -1.27
CA LEU A 109 5.93 11.23 -2.67
C LEU A 109 6.91 10.08 -2.83
N LEU A 110 6.39 8.91 -3.17
CA LEU A 110 7.20 7.75 -3.51
C LEU A 110 7.19 7.63 -5.03
N MET A 111 8.33 7.91 -5.63
CA MET A 111 8.44 7.93 -7.09
C MET A 111 8.40 6.52 -7.66
N GLU A 112 8.27 6.43 -8.98
CA GLU A 112 8.08 5.13 -9.62
C GLU A 112 9.19 4.14 -9.27
N ASN A 113 8.80 2.90 -9.10
CA ASN A 113 9.70 1.78 -8.82
C ASN A 113 10.40 1.82 -7.46
N VAL A 114 10.03 2.74 -6.58
CA VAL A 114 10.59 2.78 -5.23
C VAL A 114 10.14 1.54 -4.47
N HIS A 115 11.06 0.95 -3.71
CA HIS A 115 10.77 -0.19 -2.86
C HIS A 115 10.94 0.20 -1.39
N VAL A 116 9.89 -0.01 -0.61
CA VAL A 116 9.94 0.17 0.84
C VAL A 116 10.04 -1.22 1.46
N ALA A 117 11.21 -1.52 2.00
CA ALA A 117 11.48 -2.85 2.53
C ALA A 117 10.72 -3.09 3.84
N HIS A 118 10.62 -4.37 4.20
CA HIS A 118 9.95 -4.75 5.44
C HIS A 118 10.59 -4.07 6.64
N ASP A 119 9.75 -3.68 7.58
CA ASP A 119 10.15 -3.06 8.85
C ASP A 119 10.75 -1.67 8.70
N ALA A 120 10.77 -1.11 7.49
CA ALA A 120 11.25 0.26 7.28
C ALA A 120 10.22 1.27 7.76
N ILE A 121 10.70 2.45 8.10
CA ILE A 121 9.85 3.56 8.50
C ILE A 121 10.19 4.76 7.62
N VAL A 122 9.19 5.21 6.86
CA VAL A 122 9.28 6.44 6.08
C VAL A 122 8.50 7.50 6.83
N GLY A 123 9.15 8.62 7.10
CA GLY A 123 8.53 9.69 7.88
C GLY A 123 7.49 10.47 7.11
N ASN A 124 7.47 11.78 7.30
CA ASN A 124 6.49 12.65 6.67
C ASN A 124 7.17 13.64 5.74
N GLY A 125 6.47 14.03 4.69
CA GLY A 125 6.96 15.06 3.78
C GLY A 125 8.20 14.68 2.99
N CYS A 126 8.44 13.38 2.80
CA CYS A 126 9.62 12.90 2.09
C CYS A 126 9.35 12.81 0.60
N ILE A 127 10.40 13.03 -0.19
CA ILE A 127 10.36 12.73 -1.61
C ILE A 127 11.42 11.66 -1.83
N ILE A 128 10.97 10.46 -2.15
CA ILE A 128 11.87 9.32 -2.32
C ILE A 128 11.92 8.97 -3.79
N GLY A 129 13.10 9.14 -4.38
CA GLY A 129 13.32 8.81 -5.76
C GLY A 129 13.83 7.39 -5.90
N ASN A 130 13.63 6.84 -7.09
CA ASN A 130 14.21 5.54 -7.38
C ASN A 130 15.70 5.71 -7.62
N SER A 131 16.43 4.67 -7.37
CA SER A 131 17.87 4.68 -7.56
C SER A 131 18.18 4.17 -8.95
N THR A 132 18.07 5.05 -9.90
CA THR A 132 18.38 4.66 -11.27
C THR A 132 19.80 4.99 -11.60
N LYS A 133 20.44 4.07 -12.10
CA LYS A 133 21.81 4.36 -12.46
C LYS A 133 22.18 3.69 -13.72
#